data_b8d076b75a06d1831706613abdbfd755
#
_entry.id   b8d076b75a06d1831706613abdbfd755
#
_cell.length_a   1.000
_cell.length_b   1.000
_cell.length_c   1.000
_cell.angle_alpha   90.00
_cell.angle_beta   90.00
_cell.angle_gamma   90.00
#
_symmetry.space_group_name_H-M   'P 1'
#
loop_
_entity.id
_entity.type
_entity.pdbx_description
1 polymer ?
#
loop_
_entity_poly.entity_id
_entity_poly.type
_entity_poly.pdbx_seq_one_letter_code
_entity_poly.pdbx_strand_id
1 'polypeptide(L)'
;MVTDHRQIVKRFYRLYAIKDIRATKDLLDPQVEMHPAENFIYATGKPYIGPDAICDCIFTRMDAEWEVFTATADEILGAGEVVIARGRYRGTYKATGTPIDAEFVHVFRFKDRKIAVWQSYTDTAQFKHAVGGQMIGVSR
;
A
#
# COMPACT_ATOMS: atom_id res chain seq x y z
N MET A 1 8.63 -28.73 -2.93
CA MET A 1 7.63 -27.92 -3.64
C MET A 1 7.95 -26.46 -3.46
N VAL A 2 7.98 -25.71 -4.53
CA VAL A 2 8.29 -24.29 -4.50
C VAL A 2 7.02 -23.49 -4.22
N THR A 3 7.07 -22.59 -3.26
CA THR A 3 5.94 -21.70 -2.96
C THR A 3 5.81 -20.63 -4.04
N ASP A 4 4.61 -20.48 -4.56
CA ASP A 4 4.33 -19.38 -5.50
C ASP A 4 3.91 -18.16 -4.69
N HIS A 5 4.86 -17.29 -4.42
CA HIS A 5 4.63 -16.07 -3.62
C HIS A 5 3.64 -15.12 -4.28
N ARG A 6 3.46 -15.20 -5.61
CA ARG A 6 2.45 -14.38 -6.29
C ARG A 6 1.04 -14.68 -5.77
N GLN A 7 0.75 -15.93 -5.41
CA GLN A 7 -0.56 -16.30 -4.87
C GLN A 7 -0.80 -15.64 -3.51
N ILE A 8 0.24 -15.51 -2.70
CA ILE A 8 0.14 -14.83 -1.41
C ILE A 8 -0.14 -13.34 -1.63
N VAL A 9 0.52 -12.72 -2.59
CA VAL A 9 0.29 -11.30 -2.92
C VAL A 9 -1.13 -11.09 -3.48
N LYS A 10 -1.60 -11.99 -4.34
CA LYS A 10 -2.99 -11.93 -4.83
C LYS A 10 -3.98 -11.99 -3.69
N ARG A 11 -3.74 -12.88 -2.72
CA ARG A 11 -4.57 -13.01 -1.54
C ARG A 11 -4.52 -11.74 -0.69
N PHE A 12 -3.36 -11.13 -0.56
CA PHE A 12 -3.18 -9.86 0.16
C PHE A 12 -4.12 -8.78 -0.38
N TYR A 13 -4.15 -8.56 -1.70
CA TYR A 13 -5.03 -7.55 -2.29
C TYR A 13 -6.52 -7.89 -2.14
N ARG A 14 -6.88 -9.18 -2.25
CA ARG A 14 -8.26 -9.62 -2.04
C ARG A 14 -8.72 -9.34 -0.61
N LEU A 15 -7.90 -9.68 0.37
CA LEU A 15 -8.22 -9.48 1.78
C LEU A 15 -8.30 -7.98 2.12
N TYR A 16 -7.41 -7.20 1.55
CA TYR A 16 -7.46 -5.76 1.73
C TYR A 16 -8.75 -5.18 1.13
N ALA A 17 -9.16 -5.64 -0.04
CA ALA A 17 -10.36 -5.16 -0.71
C ALA A 17 -11.63 -5.40 0.13
N ILE A 18 -11.72 -6.52 0.82
CA ILE A 18 -12.87 -6.83 1.69
C ILE A 18 -12.66 -6.35 3.14
N LYS A 19 -11.55 -5.67 3.41
CA LYS A 19 -11.21 -5.11 4.72
C LYS A 19 -11.09 -6.17 5.81
N ASP A 20 -10.65 -7.37 5.46
CA ASP A 20 -10.35 -8.40 6.44
C ASP A 20 -8.94 -8.17 6.99
N ILE A 21 -8.84 -7.27 7.96
CA ILE A 21 -7.57 -6.84 8.52
C ILE A 21 -6.84 -7.97 9.24
N ARG A 22 -7.57 -8.80 9.96
CA ARG A 22 -6.95 -9.91 10.69
C ARG A 22 -6.28 -10.90 9.74
N ALA A 23 -6.98 -11.30 8.69
CA ALA A 23 -6.40 -12.22 7.71
C ALA A 23 -5.26 -11.57 6.93
N THR A 24 -5.33 -10.26 6.67
CA THR A 24 -4.24 -9.53 6.05
C THR A 24 -2.99 -9.55 6.93
N LYS A 25 -3.13 -9.31 8.23
CA LYS A 25 -2.00 -9.37 9.17
C LYS A 25 -1.31 -10.72 9.17
N ASP A 26 -2.08 -11.79 9.00
CA ASP A 26 -1.53 -13.16 9.00
C ASP A 26 -0.60 -13.44 7.82
N LEU A 27 -0.67 -12.64 6.76
CA LEU A 27 0.24 -12.76 5.61
C LEU A 27 1.56 -12.03 5.83
N LEU A 28 1.66 -11.22 6.87
CA LEU A 28 2.83 -10.39 7.16
C LEU A 28 3.71 -11.07 8.20
N ASP A 29 5.02 -10.99 7.98
CA ASP A 29 5.99 -11.43 8.99
C ASP A 29 5.81 -10.58 10.25
N PRO A 30 5.99 -11.15 11.45
CA PRO A 30 5.89 -10.34 12.69
C PRO A 30 6.84 -9.15 12.74
N GLN A 31 7.94 -9.20 11.99
CA GLN A 31 8.93 -8.11 11.90
C GLN A 31 8.87 -7.41 10.55
N VAL A 32 7.76 -7.49 9.84
CA VAL A 32 7.61 -6.89 8.52
C VAL A 32 7.97 -5.41 8.53
N GLU A 33 8.67 -4.98 7.48
CA GLU A 33 9.02 -3.57 7.28
C GLU A 33 8.22 -3.03 6.10
N MET A 34 7.39 -2.03 6.35
CA MET A 34 6.67 -1.34 5.28
C MET A 34 7.31 0.02 5.05
N HIS A 35 7.79 0.21 3.83
CA HIS A 35 8.42 1.46 3.40
C HIS A 35 7.44 2.22 2.51
N PRO A 36 6.81 3.29 3.03
CA PRO A 36 5.95 4.13 2.20
C PRO A 36 6.76 4.79 1.09
N ALA A 37 6.08 5.17 0.02
CA ALA A 37 6.71 5.97 -1.03
C ALA A 37 7.28 7.25 -0.43
N GLU A 38 8.40 7.71 -0.97
CA GLU A 38 9.00 8.96 -0.55
C GLU A 38 7.98 10.10 -0.72
N ASN A 39 7.85 10.94 0.29
CA ASN A 39 6.86 12.05 0.34
C ASN A 39 5.40 11.61 0.41
N PHE A 40 5.13 10.35 0.73
CA PHE A 40 3.75 9.92 0.96
C PHE A 40 3.18 10.63 2.19
N ILE A 41 1.89 10.96 2.13
CA ILE A 41 1.22 11.77 3.16
C ILE A 41 1.27 11.19 4.57
N TYR A 42 1.40 9.86 4.69
CA TYR A 42 1.51 9.19 5.99
C TYR A 42 2.92 8.68 6.27
N ALA A 43 3.90 9.08 5.45
CA ALA A 43 5.28 8.70 5.69
C ALA A 43 5.88 9.51 6.85
N THR A 44 6.73 8.86 7.63
CA THR A 44 7.40 9.49 8.77
C THR A 44 8.92 9.62 8.58
N GLY A 45 9.42 9.20 7.41
CA GLY A 45 10.85 9.13 7.12
C GLY A 45 11.51 7.84 7.58
N LYS A 46 10.72 6.94 8.19
CA LYS A 46 11.18 5.63 8.68
C LYS A 46 10.19 4.56 8.26
N PRO A 47 10.61 3.29 8.13
CA PRO A 47 9.66 2.23 7.86
C PRO A 47 8.74 2.00 9.07
N TYR A 48 7.53 1.52 8.78
CA TYR A 48 6.64 0.98 9.80
C TYR A 48 7.04 -0.47 10.03
N ILE A 49 7.21 -0.85 11.29
CA ILE A 49 7.68 -2.19 11.68
C ILE A 49 6.55 -2.95 12.33
N GLY A 50 6.25 -4.14 11.79
CA GLY A 50 5.25 -5.05 12.33
C GLY A 50 3.86 -4.83 11.78
N PRO A 51 3.02 -5.89 11.80
CA PRO A 51 1.68 -5.82 11.22
C PRO A 51 0.78 -4.78 11.87
N ASP A 52 0.85 -4.62 13.20
CA ASP A 52 -0.02 -3.68 13.90
C ASP A 52 0.29 -2.23 13.53
N ALA A 53 1.57 -1.87 13.42
CA ALA A 53 1.95 -0.52 13.03
C ALA A 53 1.44 -0.18 11.62
N ILE A 54 1.55 -1.13 10.68
CA ILE A 54 1.06 -0.93 9.31
C ILE A 54 -0.45 -0.74 9.32
N CYS A 55 -1.18 -1.59 10.04
CA CYS A 55 -2.63 -1.52 10.07
C CYS A 55 -3.12 -0.26 10.76
N ASP A 56 -2.54 0.10 11.90
CA ASP A 56 -2.99 1.26 12.67
C ASP A 56 -2.61 2.58 12.01
N CYS A 57 -1.43 2.67 11.43
CA CYS A 57 -0.91 3.93 10.89
C CYS A 57 -1.22 4.14 9.41
N ILE A 58 -1.49 3.08 8.66
CA ILE A 58 -1.79 3.18 7.23
C ILE A 58 -3.23 2.78 6.95
N PHE A 59 -3.58 1.51 7.15
CA PHE A 59 -4.89 1.00 6.72
C PHE A 59 -6.04 1.68 7.44
N THR A 60 -5.95 1.84 8.75
CA THR A 60 -6.99 2.49 9.54
C THR A 60 -7.15 3.96 9.15
N ARG A 61 -6.03 4.66 8.93
CA ARG A 61 -6.07 6.06 8.50
C ARG A 61 -6.65 6.21 7.10
N MET A 62 -6.25 5.34 6.17
CA MET A 62 -6.81 5.37 4.82
C MET A 62 -8.31 5.18 4.87
N ASP A 63 -8.77 4.21 5.65
CA ASP A 63 -10.20 3.91 5.75
C ASP A 63 -10.98 5.05 6.42
N ALA A 64 -10.40 5.69 7.42
CA ALA A 64 -11.05 6.78 8.16
C ALA A 64 -11.09 8.09 7.36
N GLU A 65 -10.04 8.39 6.60
CA GLU A 65 -9.87 9.70 5.93
C GLU A 65 -10.29 9.72 4.47
N TRP A 66 -10.49 8.55 3.86
CA TRP A 66 -10.84 8.41 2.44
C TRP A 66 -12.16 7.69 2.26
N GLU A 67 -12.91 8.10 1.25
CA GLU A 67 -14.10 7.37 0.80
C GLU A 67 -13.68 6.37 -0.27
N VAL A 68 -14.15 5.14 -0.12
CA VAL A 68 -13.98 4.06 -1.11
C VAL A 68 -12.53 3.97 -1.60
N PHE A 69 -11.59 3.92 -0.67
CA PHE A 69 -10.19 3.77 -1.06
C PHE A 69 -9.92 2.33 -1.49
N THR A 70 -9.41 2.16 -2.70
CA THR A 70 -9.09 0.86 -3.26
C THR A 70 -7.66 0.79 -3.76
N ALA A 71 -7.08 -0.40 -3.68
CA ALA A 71 -5.78 -0.71 -4.27
C ALA A 71 -5.99 -1.95 -5.15
N THR A 72 -5.96 -1.76 -6.47
CA THR A 72 -6.18 -2.84 -7.43
C THR A 72 -4.89 -3.15 -8.17
N ALA A 73 -4.41 -4.38 -8.05
CA ALA A 73 -3.23 -4.84 -8.76
C ALA A 73 -3.62 -5.32 -10.16
N ASP A 74 -3.04 -4.71 -11.19
CA ASP A 74 -3.29 -5.07 -12.58
C ASP A 74 -2.31 -6.12 -13.08
N GLU A 75 -1.11 -6.17 -12.50
CA GLU A 75 -0.06 -7.08 -12.91
C GLU A 75 0.74 -7.50 -11.68
N ILE A 76 0.98 -8.80 -11.55
CA ILE A 76 1.76 -9.36 -10.45
C ILE A 76 2.83 -10.27 -11.05
N LEU A 77 4.09 -9.89 -10.86
CA LEU A 77 5.26 -10.61 -11.37
C LEU A 77 6.04 -11.19 -10.20
N GLY A 78 6.52 -12.41 -10.37
CA GLY A 78 7.29 -13.09 -9.32
C GLY A 78 8.65 -13.54 -9.80
N ALA A 79 9.64 -13.40 -8.91
CA ALA A 79 10.99 -13.90 -9.12
C ALA A 79 11.51 -14.44 -7.78
N GLY A 80 11.25 -15.72 -7.51
CA GLY A 80 11.65 -16.36 -6.25
C GLY A 80 10.98 -15.74 -5.04
N GLU A 81 11.78 -15.12 -4.18
CA GLU A 81 11.28 -14.50 -2.95
C GLU A 81 10.87 -13.04 -3.13
N VAL A 82 10.89 -12.54 -4.36
CA VAL A 82 10.50 -11.16 -4.67
C VAL A 82 9.27 -11.19 -5.56
N VAL A 83 8.26 -10.40 -5.21
CA VAL A 83 7.07 -10.21 -6.03
C VAL A 83 6.86 -8.72 -6.25
N ILE A 84 6.59 -8.36 -7.49
CA ILE A 84 6.31 -6.97 -7.86
C ILE A 84 4.85 -6.90 -8.33
N ALA A 85 4.09 -5.97 -7.75
CA ALA A 85 2.72 -5.72 -8.16
C ALA A 85 2.60 -4.29 -8.65
N ARG A 86 1.94 -4.12 -9.80
CA ARG A 86 1.65 -2.82 -10.39
C ARG A 86 0.14 -2.66 -10.45
N GLY A 87 -0.34 -1.50 -10.09
CA GLY A 87 -1.77 -1.26 -10.12
C GLY A 87 -2.11 0.20 -9.88
N ARG A 88 -3.31 0.43 -9.36
CA ARG A 88 -3.80 1.78 -9.12
C ARG A 88 -4.50 1.91 -7.78
N TYR A 89 -4.25 3.04 -7.14
CA TYR A 89 -5.02 3.52 -6.01
C TYR A 89 -6.13 4.42 -6.50
N ARG A 90 -7.34 4.20 -6.03
CA ARG A 90 -8.48 5.09 -6.29
C ARG A 90 -9.21 5.37 -4.99
N GLY A 91 -9.67 6.60 -4.83
CA GLY A 91 -10.44 7.01 -3.67
C GLY A 91 -10.66 8.50 -3.69
N THR A 92 -11.43 8.98 -2.72
CA THR A 92 -11.74 10.40 -2.58
C THR A 92 -11.42 10.83 -1.15
N TYR A 93 -10.63 11.88 -1.00
CA TYR A 93 -10.31 12.39 0.34
C TYR A 93 -11.54 13.06 0.93
N LYS A 94 -11.99 12.61 2.08
CA LYS A 94 -13.26 13.07 2.66
C LYS A 94 -13.28 14.57 2.92
N ALA A 95 -12.21 15.12 3.48
CA ALA A 95 -12.18 16.51 3.91
C ALA A 95 -12.24 17.51 2.75
N THR A 96 -11.76 17.15 1.56
CA THR A 96 -11.71 18.04 0.40
C THR A 96 -12.63 17.62 -0.73
N GLY A 97 -13.10 16.37 -0.74
CA GLY A 97 -13.86 15.81 -1.85
C GLY A 97 -13.01 15.56 -3.10
N THR A 98 -11.69 15.60 -2.99
CA THR A 98 -10.80 15.43 -4.14
C THR A 98 -10.51 13.97 -4.42
N PRO A 99 -10.79 13.47 -5.65
CA PRO A 99 -10.47 12.11 -6.02
C PRO A 99 -9.03 11.95 -6.43
N ILE A 100 -8.53 10.72 -6.31
CA ILE A 100 -7.23 10.32 -6.88
C ILE A 100 -7.41 9.10 -7.78
N ASP A 101 -6.49 8.95 -8.71
CA ASP A 101 -6.32 7.76 -9.54
C ASP A 101 -4.81 7.65 -9.81
N ALA A 102 -4.10 7.06 -8.86
CA ALA A 102 -2.64 7.09 -8.83
C ALA A 102 -2.07 5.70 -9.08
N GLU A 103 -1.14 5.60 -10.03
CA GLU A 103 -0.44 4.35 -10.26
C GLU A 103 0.45 4.01 -9.07
N PHE A 104 0.56 2.72 -8.76
CA PHE A 104 1.51 2.25 -7.75
C PHE A 104 2.32 1.07 -8.26
N VAL A 105 3.49 0.91 -7.66
CA VAL A 105 4.29 -0.31 -7.72
C VAL A 105 4.61 -0.70 -6.29
N HIS A 106 4.30 -1.95 -5.95
CA HIS A 106 4.69 -2.52 -4.67
C HIS A 106 5.74 -3.61 -4.90
N VAL A 107 6.81 -3.57 -4.14
CA VAL A 107 7.83 -4.62 -4.16
C VAL A 107 7.74 -5.35 -2.83
N PHE A 108 7.42 -6.64 -2.90
CA PHE A 108 7.32 -7.50 -1.72
C PHE A 108 8.50 -8.45 -1.68
N ARG A 109 9.13 -8.57 -0.51
CA ARG A 109 10.17 -9.57 -0.27
C ARG A 109 9.67 -10.51 0.80
N PHE A 110 9.86 -11.81 0.57
CA PHE A 110 9.31 -12.86 1.40
C PHE A 110 10.37 -13.50 2.29
N LYS A 111 9.93 -13.97 3.45
CA LYS A 111 10.70 -14.82 4.34
C LYS A 111 9.73 -15.87 4.87
N ASP A 112 10.05 -17.14 4.62
CA ASP A 112 9.23 -18.27 5.10
C ASP A 112 7.73 -18.09 4.77
N ARG A 113 7.44 -17.71 3.53
CA ARG A 113 6.06 -17.57 3.02
C ARG A 113 5.29 -16.41 3.63
N LYS A 114 5.98 -15.51 4.34
CA LYS A 114 5.39 -14.29 4.88
C LYS A 114 6.02 -13.07 4.20
N ILE A 115 5.25 -12.01 4.07
CA ILE A 115 5.77 -10.76 3.55
C ILE A 115 6.67 -10.15 4.61
N ALA A 116 7.97 -10.04 4.31
CA ALA A 116 8.97 -9.51 5.25
C ALA A 116 9.29 -8.05 4.97
N VAL A 117 9.24 -7.63 3.71
CA VAL A 117 9.46 -6.23 3.31
C VAL A 117 8.42 -5.86 2.27
N TRP A 118 7.82 -4.70 2.43
CA TRP A 118 6.85 -4.14 1.49
C TRP A 118 7.28 -2.71 1.19
N GLN A 119 7.76 -2.47 -0.04
CA GLN A 119 8.13 -1.15 -0.50
C GLN A 119 7.08 -0.63 -1.46
N SER A 120 6.60 0.58 -1.22
CA SER A 120 5.62 1.23 -2.09
C SER A 120 6.26 2.35 -2.90
N TYR A 121 5.83 2.50 -4.16
CA TYR A 121 6.13 3.61 -5.03
C TYR A 121 4.80 4.07 -5.63
N THR A 122 4.53 5.35 -5.61
CA THR A 122 3.28 5.88 -6.17
C THR A 122 3.42 7.35 -6.51
N ASP A 123 2.43 7.87 -7.21
CA ASP A 123 2.35 9.30 -7.52
C ASP A 123 1.91 10.06 -6.27
N THR A 124 2.86 10.42 -5.44
CA THR A 124 2.59 11.10 -4.18
C THR A 124 2.07 12.52 -4.36
N ALA A 125 2.28 13.10 -5.54
CA ALA A 125 1.75 14.44 -5.83
C ALA A 125 0.22 14.46 -5.82
N GLN A 126 -0.41 13.39 -6.35
CA GLN A 126 -1.88 13.29 -6.30
C GLN A 126 -2.39 13.23 -4.87
N PHE A 127 -1.74 12.45 -4.01
CA PHE A 127 -2.12 12.35 -2.60
C PHE A 127 -1.99 13.70 -1.90
N LYS A 128 -0.87 14.36 -2.11
CA LYS A 128 -0.60 15.66 -1.48
C LYS A 128 -1.63 16.71 -1.93
N HIS A 129 -1.94 16.71 -3.22
CA HIS A 129 -2.96 17.62 -3.76
C HIS A 129 -4.34 17.31 -3.14
N ALA A 130 -4.71 16.06 -3.05
CA ALA A 130 -6.01 15.65 -2.54
C ALA A 130 -6.24 16.10 -1.10
N VAL A 131 -5.21 16.03 -0.25
CA VAL A 131 -5.33 16.44 1.15
C VAL A 131 -5.20 17.96 1.34
N GLY A 132 -5.08 18.73 0.25
CA GLY A 132 -5.04 20.18 0.30
C GLY A 132 -3.66 20.81 0.13
N GLY A 133 -2.64 19.99 -0.19
CA GLY A 133 -1.30 20.49 -0.48
C GLY A 133 -1.17 21.00 -1.90
N GLN A 134 -0.12 21.79 -2.17
CA GLN A 134 0.18 22.23 -3.53
C GLN A 134 0.99 21.17 -4.26
N MET A 135 0.65 20.94 -5.53
CA MET A 135 1.48 20.12 -6.39
C MET A 135 2.71 20.92 -6.82
N ILE A 136 3.87 20.25 -6.81
CA ILE A 136 5.12 20.88 -7.27
C ILE A 136 4.99 21.19 -8.75
N GLY A 137 5.37 22.43 -9.12
CA GLY A 137 5.33 22.86 -10.51
C GLY A 137 3.99 23.34 -11.00
N VAL A 138 2.96 23.32 -10.16
CA VAL A 138 1.65 23.86 -10.52
C VAL A 138 1.63 25.35 -10.27
N SER A 139 1.27 26.10 -11.30
CA SER A 139 1.13 27.55 -11.21
C SER A 139 -0.15 27.92 -10.46
N ARG A 140 -0.10 29.02 -9.75
CA ARG A 140 -1.23 29.59 -9.02
C ARG A 140 -1.67 30.89 -9.60
#